data_3b659aacbe4fbd6f1b07842913594675
#
_entry.id   3b659aacbe4fbd6f1b07842913594675
#
_cell.length_a   1.000
_cell.length_b   1.000
_cell.length_c   1.000
_cell.angle_alpha   90.00
_cell.angle_beta   90.00
_cell.angle_gamma   90.00
#
_symmetry.space_group_name_H-M   'P 1'
#
loop_
_entity.id
_entity.type
_entity.pdbx_description
1 polymer ?
#
loop_
_entity_poly.entity_id
_entity_poly.type
_entity_poly.pdbx_seq_one_letter_code
_entity_poly.pdbx_strand_id
1 'polypeptide(L)'
;MSGKIITIGGVEFDLQIIIVIIIGTVIPMLDWYGHNLTGTKAYDRIIWYFIIPMLTIVLLFREPVADFGFQIGNWRVGVVWTAVVCVVMAVILYFVARTPAMQSYYQARAPESVIRLIYITGVDLFGWEFLWRGFMLFAFARAFGPGAAILLQAVPFALLHLGKPETETLTTLFGGVGFGFIAWQSQSFVYPFLIHWFIASFTMLIASGKIF
;
A
#
# COMPACT_ATOMS: atom_id res chain seq x y z
N MET A 1 11.82 -3.58 -21.10
CA MET A 1 12.78 -4.72 -21.27
C MET A 1 12.10 -5.96 -20.74
N SER A 2 12.05 -7.08 -21.47
CA SER A 2 11.69 -8.35 -20.88
C SER A 2 12.76 -8.68 -19.82
N GLY A 3 12.36 -9.11 -18.63
CA GLY A 3 13.28 -9.52 -17.58
C GLY A 3 14.23 -10.59 -18.09
N LYS A 4 15.40 -10.72 -17.48
CA LYS A 4 16.35 -11.78 -17.83
C LYS A 4 15.72 -13.12 -17.43
N ILE A 5 15.42 -13.97 -18.41
CA ILE A 5 14.90 -15.31 -18.17
C ILE A 5 16.09 -16.25 -17.87
N ILE A 6 15.97 -17.04 -16.82
CA ILE A 6 16.87 -18.13 -16.48
C ILE A 6 16.10 -19.46 -16.53
N THR A 7 16.71 -20.50 -17.08
CA THR A 7 16.06 -21.81 -17.17
C THR A 7 16.78 -22.80 -16.26
N ILE A 8 16.05 -23.40 -15.35
CA ILE A 8 16.55 -24.41 -14.41
C ILE A 8 15.64 -25.65 -14.49
N GLY A 9 16.18 -26.81 -14.86
CA GLY A 9 15.41 -28.04 -14.94
C GLY A 9 14.24 -27.99 -15.92
N GLY A 10 14.34 -27.17 -17.00
CA GLY A 10 13.28 -26.99 -17.99
C GLY A 10 12.17 -25.98 -17.58
N VAL A 11 12.32 -25.34 -16.40
CA VAL A 11 11.39 -24.29 -15.93
C VAL A 11 12.03 -22.92 -16.17
N GLU A 12 11.28 -22.03 -16.80
CA GLU A 12 11.69 -20.65 -17.06
C GLU A 12 11.30 -19.73 -15.89
N PHE A 13 12.25 -18.92 -15.46
CA PHE A 13 12.10 -17.96 -14.38
C PHE A 13 12.43 -16.54 -14.87
N ASP A 14 11.49 -15.63 -14.76
CA ASP A 14 11.74 -14.21 -14.95
C ASP A 14 12.42 -13.65 -13.68
N LEU A 15 13.70 -13.27 -13.83
CA LEU A 15 14.50 -12.79 -12.70
C LEU A 15 13.95 -11.52 -12.08
N GLN A 16 13.33 -10.65 -12.86
CA GLN A 16 12.71 -9.42 -12.36
C GLN A 16 11.52 -9.78 -11.44
N ILE A 17 10.68 -10.70 -11.88
CA ILE A 17 9.51 -11.16 -11.08
C ILE A 17 9.96 -11.89 -9.82
N ILE A 18 11.01 -12.71 -9.89
CA ILE A 18 11.58 -13.35 -8.69
C ILE A 18 12.00 -12.29 -7.67
N ILE A 19 12.73 -11.26 -8.09
CA ILE A 19 13.21 -10.19 -7.21
C ILE A 19 12.02 -9.43 -6.61
N VAL A 20 11.00 -9.11 -7.41
CA VAL A 20 9.78 -8.45 -6.93
C VAL A 20 9.05 -9.27 -5.88
N ILE A 21 8.92 -10.59 -6.10
CA ILE A 21 8.29 -11.51 -5.14
C ILE A 21 9.11 -11.59 -3.85
N ILE A 22 10.44 -11.73 -3.96
CA ILE A 22 11.33 -11.79 -2.79
C ILE A 22 11.21 -10.51 -1.97
N ILE A 23 11.33 -9.35 -2.60
CA ILE A 23 11.23 -8.04 -1.92
C ILE A 23 9.84 -7.87 -1.30
N GLY A 24 8.77 -8.12 -2.06
CA GLY A 24 7.39 -8.00 -1.60
C GLY A 24 6.99 -9.01 -0.51
N THR A 25 7.80 -10.05 -0.28
CA THR A 25 7.60 -11.03 0.77
C THR A 25 8.50 -10.77 1.98
N VAL A 26 9.81 -10.63 1.75
CA VAL A 26 10.81 -10.53 2.83
C VAL A 26 10.67 -9.21 3.58
N ILE A 27 10.45 -8.10 2.88
CA ILE A 27 10.29 -6.78 3.53
C ILE A 27 9.12 -6.76 4.52
N PRO A 28 7.89 -7.19 4.15
CA PRO A 28 6.79 -7.27 5.10
C PRO A 28 7.06 -8.23 6.26
N MET A 29 7.78 -9.32 6.05
CA MET A 29 8.17 -10.23 7.14
C MET A 29 9.13 -9.54 8.11
N LEU A 30 10.13 -8.79 7.63
CA LEU A 30 11.04 -8.02 8.48
C LEU A 30 10.29 -6.95 9.30
N ASP A 31 9.35 -6.23 8.67
CA ASP A 31 8.49 -5.27 9.37
C ASP A 31 7.62 -5.95 10.44
N TRP A 32 7.07 -7.13 10.14
CA TRP A 32 6.28 -7.91 11.08
C TRP A 32 7.09 -8.36 12.32
N TYR A 33 8.33 -8.80 12.12
CA TYR A 33 9.23 -9.17 13.20
C TYR A 33 9.80 -7.97 13.99
N GLY A 34 9.44 -6.74 13.60
CA GLY A 34 9.80 -5.53 14.35
C GLY A 34 11.26 -5.11 14.19
N HIS A 35 11.89 -5.41 13.05
CA HIS A 35 13.23 -4.91 12.76
C HIS A 35 13.20 -3.39 12.59
N ASN A 36 13.66 -2.69 13.62
CA ASN A 36 13.69 -1.23 13.68
C ASN A 36 15.07 -0.70 13.27
N LEU A 37 15.09 0.26 12.34
CA LEU A 37 16.30 0.95 11.89
C LEU A 37 16.40 2.36 12.48
N THR A 38 15.26 3.07 12.57
CA THR A 38 15.19 4.49 12.99
C THR A 38 14.53 4.65 14.35
N GLY A 39 13.98 3.59 14.93
CA GLY A 39 13.17 3.63 16.15
C GLY A 39 11.75 4.16 15.94
N THR A 40 11.36 4.48 14.70
CA THR A 40 10.01 4.93 14.36
C THR A 40 9.49 4.15 13.15
N LYS A 41 8.47 3.34 13.37
CA LYS A 41 7.91 2.44 12.35
C LYS A 41 7.60 3.12 11.02
N ALA A 42 7.07 4.34 11.05
CA ALA A 42 6.75 5.08 9.83
C ALA A 42 7.99 5.41 8.98
N TYR A 43 9.10 5.80 9.62
CA TYR A 43 10.36 6.07 8.92
C TYR A 43 11.03 4.79 8.45
N ASP A 44 10.95 3.71 9.25
CA ASP A 44 11.43 2.39 8.84
C ASP A 44 10.71 1.91 7.57
N ARG A 45 9.41 2.16 7.47
CA ARG A 45 8.62 1.84 6.26
C ARG A 45 9.00 2.66 5.04
N ILE A 46 9.44 3.90 5.20
CA ILE A 46 10.04 4.63 4.06
C ILE A 46 11.28 3.91 3.56
N ILE A 47 12.13 3.41 4.46
CA ILE A 47 13.34 2.69 4.04
C ILE A 47 12.97 1.36 3.38
N TRP A 48 12.17 0.55 4.06
CA TRP A 48 11.82 -0.79 3.62
C TRP A 48 10.93 -0.81 2.37
N TYR A 49 9.86 -0.04 2.38
CA TYR A 49 8.79 -0.14 1.38
C TYR A 49 8.91 0.87 0.22
N PHE A 50 9.75 1.90 0.37
CA PHE A 50 9.97 2.88 -0.68
C PHE A 50 11.42 2.88 -1.19
N ILE A 51 12.42 3.10 -0.30
CA ILE A 51 13.80 3.27 -0.74
C ILE A 51 14.35 1.99 -1.34
N ILE A 52 14.17 0.81 -0.71
CA ILE A 52 14.68 -0.45 -1.25
C ILE A 52 14.06 -0.81 -2.60
N PRO A 53 12.70 -0.80 -2.77
CA PRO A 53 12.10 -0.98 -4.10
C PRO A 53 12.57 0.06 -5.12
N MET A 54 12.69 1.32 -4.73
CA MET A 54 13.17 2.39 -5.62
C MET A 54 14.61 2.14 -6.11
N LEU A 55 15.51 1.78 -5.19
CA LEU A 55 16.89 1.40 -5.56
C LEU A 55 16.91 0.15 -6.44
N THR A 56 16.03 -0.80 -6.20
CA THR A 56 15.88 -1.99 -7.05
C THR A 56 15.51 -1.60 -8.48
N ILE A 57 14.52 -0.71 -8.65
CA ILE A 57 14.12 -0.21 -9.97
C ILE A 57 15.30 0.48 -10.67
N VAL A 58 15.92 1.44 -9.99
CA VAL A 58 16.93 2.32 -10.61
C VAL A 58 18.24 1.60 -10.85
N LEU A 59 18.76 0.86 -9.86
CA LEU A 59 20.11 0.29 -9.92
C LEU A 59 20.13 -1.11 -10.51
N LEU A 60 19.12 -1.94 -10.18
CA LEU A 60 19.11 -3.33 -10.58
C LEU A 60 18.34 -3.55 -11.88
N PHE A 61 17.10 -3.04 -11.98
CA PHE A 61 16.32 -3.15 -13.21
C PHE A 61 16.73 -2.13 -14.26
N ARG A 62 17.24 -0.97 -13.83
CA ARG A 62 17.64 0.15 -14.71
C ARG A 62 16.49 0.64 -15.58
N GLU A 63 15.31 0.73 -14.97
CA GLU A 63 14.07 1.15 -15.62
C GLU A 63 13.60 2.52 -15.10
N PRO A 64 12.80 3.25 -15.88
CA PRO A 64 12.19 4.49 -15.41
C PRO A 64 11.27 4.23 -14.23
N VAL A 65 11.38 5.02 -13.17
CA VAL A 65 10.51 4.90 -11.99
C VAL A 65 9.05 5.18 -12.30
N ALA A 66 8.78 5.94 -13.35
CA ALA A 66 7.43 6.20 -13.87
C ALA A 66 6.71 4.91 -14.31
N ASP A 67 7.45 3.92 -14.83
CA ASP A 67 6.92 2.63 -15.25
C ASP A 67 6.45 1.76 -14.07
N PHE A 68 6.78 2.19 -12.84
CA PHE A 68 6.31 1.63 -11.57
C PHE A 68 5.33 2.56 -10.85
N GLY A 69 4.65 3.43 -11.58
CA GLY A 69 3.63 4.31 -11.04
C GLY A 69 4.16 5.48 -10.20
N PHE A 70 5.48 5.71 -10.13
CA PHE A 70 6.03 6.89 -9.48
C PHE A 70 5.97 8.11 -10.41
N GLN A 71 4.76 8.54 -10.66
CA GLN A 71 4.40 9.68 -11.51
C GLN A 71 2.99 10.16 -11.18
N ILE A 72 2.62 11.33 -11.66
CA ILE A 72 1.24 11.84 -11.53
C ILE A 72 0.27 11.07 -12.44
N GLY A 73 0.73 10.57 -13.57
CA GLY A 73 -0.07 9.78 -14.50
C GLY A 73 -1.31 10.53 -15.01
N ASN A 74 -2.43 9.80 -15.18
CA ASN A 74 -3.71 10.40 -15.55
C ASN A 74 -4.37 11.08 -14.34
N TRP A 75 -3.99 12.32 -14.08
CA TRP A 75 -4.47 13.08 -12.93
C TRP A 75 -5.99 13.26 -12.89
N ARG A 76 -6.65 13.39 -14.05
CA ARG A 76 -8.12 13.56 -14.11
C ARG A 76 -8.82 12.32 -13.56
N VAL A 77 -8.41 11.14 -14.01
CA VAL A 77 -8.92 9.87 -13.51
C VAL A 77 -8.59 9.71 -12.01
N GLY A 78 -7.35 10.00 -11.65
CA GLY A 78 -6.88 9.87 -10.27
C GLY A 78 -7.63 10.77 -9.29
N VAL A 79 -7.81 12.05 -9.61
CA VAL A 79 -8.55 13.01 -8.76
C VAL A 79 -10.02 12.62 -8.64
N VAL A 80 -10.67 12.21 -9.72
CA VAL A 80 -12.08 11.78 -9.67
C VAL A 80 -12.25 10.57 -8.75
N TRP A 81 -11.41 9.53 -8.91
CA TRP A 81 -11.47 8.37 -8.01
C TRP A 81 -11.17 8.74 -6.56
N THR A 82 -10.17 9.60 -6.34
CA THR A 82 -9.84 10.07 -4.98
C THR A 82 -11.04 10.76 -4.34
N ALA A 83 -11.67 11.70 -5.04
CA ALA A 83 -12.83 12.43 -4.52
C ALA A 83 -14.01 11.49 -4.23
N VAL A 84 -14.37 10.63 -5.19
CA VAL A 84 -15.51 9.70 -5.05
C VAL A 84 -15.28 8.75 -3.88
N VAL A 85 -14.11 8.09 -3.83
CA VAL A 85 -13.82 7.11 -2.78
C VAL A 85 -13.72 7.77 -1.40
N CYS A 86 -13.07 8.94 -1.29
CA CYS A 86 -12.99 9.65 -0.01
C CYS A 86 -14.37 10.06 0.50
N VAL A 87 -15.28 10.55 -0.36
CA VAL A 87 -16.65 10.90 0.06
C VAL A 87 -17.42 9.67 0.52
N VAL A 88 -17.39 8.59 -0.26
CA VAL A 88 -18.08 7.34 0.11
C VAL A 88 -17.53 6.78 1.42
N MET A 89 -16.19 6.72 1.54
CA MET A 89 -15.53 6.20 2.73
C MET A 89 -15.75 7.11 3.97
N ALA A 90 -15.86 8.42 3.80
CA ALA A 90 -16.19 9.31 4.92
C ALA A 90 -17.54 8.93 5.56
N VAL A 91 -18.53 8.64 4.73
CA VAL A 91 -19.85 8.19 5.23
C VAL A 91 -19.78 6.83 5.91
N ILE A 92 -19.11 5.85 5.29
CA ILE A 92 -18.96 4.50 5.85
C ILE A 92 -18.20 4.55 7.18
N LEU A 93 -17.06 5.23 7.20
CA LEU A 93 -16.19 5.30 8.36
C LEU A 93 -16.80 6.08 9.52
N TYR A 94 -17.69 7.04 9.24
CA TYR A 94 -18.46 7.74 10.28
C TYR A 94 -19.22 6.76 11.18
N PHE A 95 -19.72 5.66 10.64
CA PHE A 95 -20.41 4.61 11.41
C PHE A 95 -19.45 3.52 11.89
N VAL A 96 -18.62 2.98 10.99
CA VAL A 96 -17.75 1.82 11.28
C VAL A 96 -16.70 2.14 12.33
N ALA A 97 -16.04 3.30 12.25
CA ALA A 97 -14.98 3.67 13.20
C ALA A 97 -15.50 3.89 14.65
N ARG A 98 -16.81 4.03 14.84
CA ARG A 98 -17.45 4.15 16.16
C ARG A 98 -17.83 2.82 16.80
N THR A 99 -17.62 1.70 16.10
CA THR A 99 -17.88 0.39 16.69
C THR A 99 -16.89 0.10 17.84
N PRO A 100 -17.33 -0.64 18.89
CA PRO A 100 -16.47 -0.94 20.04
C PRO A 100 -15.12 -1.59 19.65
N ALA A 101 -15.13 -2.46 18.64
CA ALA A 101 -13.92 -3.12 18.14
C ALA A 101 -12.91 -2.13 17.55
N MET A 102 -13.37 -1.15 16.75
CA MET A 102 -12.54 -0.11 16.18
C MET A 102 -12.00 0.84 17.26
N GLN A 103 -12.85 1.28 18.16
CA GLN A 103 -12.47 2.17 19.26
C GLN A 103 -11.42 1.52 20.15
N SER A 104 -11.64 0.29 20.64
CA SER A 104 -10.70 -0.41 21.51
C SER A 104 -9.33 -0.62 20.85
N TYR A 105 -9.30 -0.86 19.54
CA TYR A 105 -8.06 -1.05 18.79
C TYR A 105 -7.30 0.25 18.60
N TYR A 106 -7.97 1.33 18.18
CA TYR A 106 -7.31 2.56 17.76
C TYR A 106 -7.06 3.56 18.89
N GLN A 107 -7.88 3.59 19.97
CA GLN A 107 -7.64 4.48 21.11
C GLN A 107 -6.27 4.29 21.74
N ALA A 108 -5.83 3.03 21.91
CA ALA A 108 -4.53 2.71 22.49
C ALA A 108 -3.33 3.01 21.55
N ARG A 109 -3.58 3.25 20.27
CA ARG A 109 -2.56 3.37 19.23
C ARG A 109 -2.45 4.76 18.61
N ALA A 110 -3.50 5.57 18.74
CA ALA A 110 -3.53 6.89 18.14
C ALA A 110 -2.61 7.86 18.89
N PRO A 111 -1.71 8.58 18.19
CA PRO A 111 -0.94 9.67 18.79
C PRO A 111 -1.86 10.72 19.44
N GLU A 112 -1.42 11.36 20.52
CA GLU A 112 -2.21 12.41 21.20
C GLU A 112 -2.50 13.60 20.28
N SER A 113 -1.49 14.08 19.56
CA SER A 113 -1.63 15.20 18.64
C SER A 113 -2.26 14.78 17.31
N VAL A 114 -3.32 15.47 16.90
CA VAL A 114 -3.99 15.29 15.59
C VAL A 114 -3.01 15.52 14.42
N ILE A 115 -2.19 16.58 14.51
CA ILE A 115 -1.22 16.89 13.46
C ILE A 115 -0.20 15.76 13.34
N ARG A 116 0.32 15.27 14.47
CA ARG A 116 1.26 14.15 14.49
C ARG A 116 0.62 12.87 13.92
N LEU A 117 -0.64 12.60 14.26
CA LEU A 117 -1.37 11.45 13.74
C LEU A 117 -1.43 11.51 12.21
N ILE A 118 -1.92 12.62 11.65
CA ILE A 118 -2.06 12.79 10.20
C ILE A 118 -0.70 12.67 9.51
N TYR A 119 0.32 13.36 10.02
CA TYR A 119 1.67 13.35 9.46
C TYR A 119 2.29 11.94 9.46
N ILE A 120 2.32 11.28 10.63
CA ILE A 120 2.96 9.96 10.76
C ILE A 120 2.21 8.91 9.93
N THR A 121 0.88 8.97 9.88
CA THR A 121 0.10 8.07 9.01
C THR A 121 0.43 8.29 7.53
N GLY A 122 0.60 9.54 7.10
CA GLY A 122 1.01 9.84 5.73
C GLY A 122 2.39 9.29 5.38
N VAL A 123 3.37 9.50 6.27
CA VAL A 123 4.73 8.97 6.10
C VAL A 123 4.71 7.44 6.03
N ASP A 124 4.02 6.79 6.96
CA ASP A 124 3.89 5.33 7.02
C ASP A 124 3.29 4.75 5.73
N LEU A 125 2.19 5.32 5.27
CA LEU A 125 1.44 4.83 4.12
C LEU A 125 2.07 5.18 2.77
N PHE A 126 2.92 6.20 2.70
CA PHE A 126 3.61 6.54 1.44
C PHE A 126 4.49 5.38 0.95
N GLY A 127 5.36 4.87 1.81
CA GLY A 127 6.17 3.69 1.49
C GLY A 127 5.30 2.46 1.27
N TRP A 128 4.34 2.24 2.18
CA TRP A 128 3.41 1.13 2.12
C TRP A 128 2.69 1.04 0.76
N GLU A 129 2.09 2.13 0.27
CA GLU A 129 1.39 2.12 -1.01
C GLU A 129 2.33 2.00 -2.21
N PHE A 130 3.55 2.54 -2.12
CA PHE A 130 4.52 2.37 -3.21
C PHE A 130 4.90 0.91 -3.42
N LEU A 131 5.13 0.13 -2.35
CA LEU A 131 5.43 -1.29 -2.50
C LEU A 131 4.33 -2.02 -3.25
N TRP A 132 3.06 -1.83 -2.84
CA TRP A 132 1.93 -2.59 -3.39
C TRP A 132 1.45 -2.06 -4.73
N ARG A 133 1.16 -0.75 -4.84
CA ARG A 133 0.51 -0.10 -5.99
C ARG A 133 1.50 0.52 -6.97
N GLY A 134 2.75 0.63 -6.57
CA GLY A 134 3.86 0.97 -7.44
C GLY A 134 4.61 -0.30 -7.85
N PHE A 135 5.58 -0.70 -7.03
CA PHE A 135 6.56 -1.71 -7.35
C PHE A 135 5.96 -3.07 -7.77
N MET A 136 5.11 -3.66 -6.94
CA MET A 136 4.54 -4.98 -7.21
C MET A 136 3.49 -4.96 -8.32
N LEU A 137 2.52 -4.03 -8.26
CA LEU A 137 1.42 -3.97 -9.22
C LEU A 137 1.94 -3.85 -10.66
N PHE A 138 2.81 -2.88 -10.92
CA PHE A 138 3.26 -2.62 -12.28
C PHE A 138 4.22 -3.69 -12.81
N ALA A 139 5.06 -4.28 -11.94
CA ALA A 139 5.87 -5.43 -12.33
C ALA A 139 5.00 -6.64 -12.69
N PHE A 140 4.04 -6.99 -11.84
CA PHE A 140 3.12 -8.11 -12.09
C PHE A 140 2.22 -7.87 -13.31
N ALA A 141 1.79 -6.62 -13.55
CA ALA A 141 0.96 -6.31 -14.71
C ALA A 141 1.67 -6.58 -16.04
N ARG A 142 2.98 -6.37 -16.09
CA ARG A 142 3.81 -6.69 -17.26
C ARG A 142 3.96 -8.19 -17.48
N ALA A 143 4.04 -8.97 -16.40
CA ALA A 143 4.25 -10.41 -16.49
C ALA A 143 2.94 -11.21 -16.65
N PHE A 144 1.88 -10.80 -15.93
CA PHE A 144 0.65 -11.59 -15.79
C PHE A 144 -0.61 -10.87 -16.29
N GLY A 145 -0.45 -9.64 -16.79
CA GLY A 145 -1.58 -8.77 -17.14
C GLY A 145 -2.19 -8.04 -15.93
N PRO A 146 -2.91 -6.93 -16.18
CA PRO A 146 -3.37 -6.03 -15.12
C PRO A 146 -4.39 -6.66 -14.17
N GLY A 147 -5.29 -7.50 -14.66
CA GLY A 147 -6.30 -8.16 -13.82
C GLY A 147 -5.67 -9.07 -12.78
N ALA A 148 -4.73 -9.94 -13.19
CA ALA A 148 -4.00 -10.80 -12.26
C ALA A 148 -3.14 -9.99 -11.28
N ALA A 149 -2.46 -8.95 -11.76
CA ALA A 149 -1.62 -8.10 -10.93
C ALA A 149 -2.40 -7.39 -9.81
N ILE A 150 -3.60 -6.88 -10.12
CA ILE A 150 -4.49 -6.25 -9.15
C ILE A 150 -4.86 -7.21 -8.03
N LEU A 151 -5.12 -8.48 -8.35
CA LEU A 151 -5.44 -9.50 -7.34
C LEU A 151 -4.19 -9.95 -6.58
N LEU A 152 -3.10 -10.23 -7.28
CA LEU A 152 -1.88 -10.74 -6.67
C LEU A 152 -1.29 -9.80 -5.62
N GLN A 153 -1.31 -8.48 -5.84
CA GLN A 153 -0.83 -7.53 -4.85
C GLN A 153 -1.82 -7.32 -3.69
N ALA A 154 -3.11 -7.55 -3.90
CA ALA A 154 -4.13 -7.37 -2.87
C ALA A 154 -4.10 -8.48 -1.81
N VAL A 155 -3.69 -9.71 -2.16
CA VAL A 155 -3.64 -10.84 -1.23
C VAL A 155 -2.66 -10.61 -0.08
N PRO A 156 -1.34 -10.39 -0.29
CA PRO A 156 -0.42 -10.14 0.80
C PRO A 156 -0.76 -8.85 1.56
N PHE A 157 -1.24 -7.83 0.87
CA PHE A 157 -1.72 -6.60 1.51
C PHE A 157 -2.85 -6.88 2.53
N ALA A 158 -3.83 -7.72 2.18
CA ALA A 158 -4.91 -8.10 3.09
C ALA A 158 -4.40 -8.96 4.26
N LEU A 159 -3.51 -9.92 4.01
CA LEU A 159 -2.94 -10.78 5.05
C LEU A 159 -2.16 -9.98 6.10
N LEU A 160 -1.51 -8.89 5.74
CA LEU A 160 -0.82 -8.01 6.68
C LEU A 160 -1.77 -7.15 7.54
N HIS A 161 -3.07 -7.21 7.30
CA HIS A 161 -4.08 -6.60 8.16
C HIS A 161 -4.62 -7.57 9.23
N LEU A 162 -4.15 -8.82 9.27
CA LEU A 162 -4.46 -9.76 10.35
C LEU A 162 -4.03 -9.17 11.70
N GLY A 163 -4.92 -9.31 12.70
CA GLY A 163 -4.73 -8.70 14.02
C GLY A 163 -5.36 -7.30 14.18
N LYS A 164 -5.90 -6.71 13.12
CA LYS A 164 -6.80 -5.56 13.18
C LYS A 164 -8.26 -6.00 13.43
N PRO A 165 -9.20 -5.08 13.68
CA PRO A 165 -10.61 -5.44 13.80
C PRO A 165 -11.11 -6.23 12.59
N GLU A 166 -11.92 -7.26 12.84
CA GLU A 166 -12.34 -8.23 11.81
C GLU A 166 -12.94 -7.55 10.58
N THR A 167 -13.83 -6.58 10.77
CA THR A 167 -14.45 -5.83 9.68
C THR A 167 -13.39 -5.15 8.80
N GLU A 168 -12.38 -4.52 9.40
CA GLU A 168 -11.27 -3.91 8.66
C GLU A 168 -10.47 -4.96 7.91
N THR A 169 -10.08 -6.04 8.59
CA THR A 169 -9.27 -7.12 7.98
C THR A 169 -9.98 -7.73 6.78
N LEU A 170 -11.26 -8.12 6.91
CA LEU A 170 -11.99 -8.76 5.82
C LEU A 170 -12.27 -7.81 4.64
N THR A 171 -12.55 -6.55 4.90
CA THR A 171 -12.81 -5.56 3.84
C THR A 171 -11.53 -5.09 3.15
N THR A 172 -10.35 -5.28 3.76
CA THR A 172 -9.07 -4.86 3.19
C THR A 172 -8.74 -5.57 1.87
N LEU A 173 -9.19 -6.81 1.66
CA LEU A 173 -9.00 -7.48 0.37
C LEU A 173 -9.68 -6.69 -0.77
N PHE A 174 -10.93 -6.29 -0.56
CA PHE A 174 -11.68 -5.50 -1.54
C PHE A 174 -11.09 -4.10 -1.71
N GLY A 175 -10.66 -3.48 -0.61
CA GLY A 175 -9.93 -2.21 -0.63
C GLY A 175 -8.63 -2.32 -1.43
N GLY A 176 -7.88 -3.42 -1.23
CA GLY A 176 -6.64 -3.73 -1.96
C GLY A 176 -6.84 -3.86 -3.46
N VAL A 177 -7.92 -4.53 -3.87
CA VAL A 177 -8.33 -4.64 -5.28
C VAL A 177 -8.72 -3.27 -5.84
N GLY A 178 -9.54 -2.50 -5.12
CA GLY A 178 -9.95 -1.15 -5.53
C GLY A 178 -8.76 -0.19 -5.69
N PHE A 179 -7.83 -0.20 -4.74
CA PHE A 179 -6.61 0.62 -4.82
C PHE A 179 -5.72 0.20 -6.00
N GLY A 180 -5.56 -1.11 -6.22
CA GLY A 180 -4.83 -1.62 -7.39
C GLY A 180 -5.48 -1.19 -8.71
N PHE A 181 -6.81 -1.23 -8.80
CA PHE A 181 -7.56 -0.76 -9.96
C PHE A 181 -7.35 0.74 -10.20
N ILE A 182 -7.43 1.57 -9.16
CA ILE A 182 -7.22 3.02 -9.25
C ILE A 182 -5.78 3.33 -9.68
N ALA A 183 -4.78 2.65 -9.09
CA ALA A 183 -3.39 2.80 -9.50
C ALA A 183 -3.18 2.47 -10.97
N TRP A 184 -3.78 1.38 -11.44
CA TRP A 184 -3.70 0.97 -12.84
C TRP A 184 -4.39 1.97 -13.78
N GLN A 185 -5.60 2.42 -13.46
CA GLN A 185 -6.34 3.38 -14.28
C GLN A 185 -5.68 4.76 -14.35
N SER A 186 -5.11 5.20 -13.24
CA SER A 186 -4.40 6.48 -13.17
C SER A 186 -2.93 6.40 -13.58
N GLN A 187 -2.37 5.18 -13.73
CA GLN A 187 -0.94 4.94 -13.94
C GLN A 187 -0.07 5.58 -12.83
N SER A 188 -0.58 5.57 -11.59
CA SER A 188 0.09 6.22 -10.46
C SER A 188 -0.30 5.58 -9.13
N PHE A 189 0.68 5.39 -8.23
CA PHE A 189 0.42 4.96 -6.85
C PHE A 189 -0.05 6.12 -5.95
N VAL A 190 0.11 7.36 -6.39
CA VAL A 190 -0.17 8.56 -5.58
C VAL A 190 -1.65 8.63 -5.18
N TYR A 191 -2.56 8.30 -6.06
CA TYR A 191 -4.01 8.40 -5.77
C TYR A 191 -4.50 7.36 -4.77
N PRO A 192 -4.18 6.06 -4.88
CA PRO A 192 -4.48 5.13 -3.80
C PRO A 192 -3.76 5.47 -2.49
N PHE A 193 -2.54 6.04 -2.53
CA PHE A 193 -1.90 6.58 -1.34
C PHE A 193 -2.74 7.68 -0.69
N LEU A 194 -3.20 8.67 -1.43
CA LEU A 194 -4.04 9.76 -0.89
C LEU A 194 -5.34 9.24 -0.29
N ILE A 195 -5.99 8.28 -0.96
CA ILE A 195 -7.22 7.63 -0.48
C ILE A 195 -6.94 6.86 0.81
N HIS A 196 -5.90 6.04 0.84
CA HIS A 196 -5.56 5.25 2.03
C HIS A 196 -5.14 6.12 3.20
N TRP A 197 -4.37 7.18 2.95
CA TRP A 197 -4.00 8.16 3.97
C TRP A 197 -5.22 8.85 4.58
N PHE A 198 -6.19 9.25 3.73
CA PHE A 198 -7.47 9.77 4.21
C PHE A 198 -8.22 8.74 5.05
N ILE A 199 -8.43 7.53 4.54
CA ILE A 199 -9.16 6.46 5.22
C ILE A 199 -8.54 6.15 6.59
N ALA A 200 -7.23 5.92 6.64
CA ALA A 200 -6.54 5.57 7.89
C ALA A 200 -6.56 6.72 8.90
N SER A 201 -6.25 7.94 8.47
CA SER A 201 -6.29 9.12 9.36
C SER A 201 -7.68 9.39 9.89
N PHE A 202 -8.70 9.35 9.04
CA PHE A 202 -10.09 9.61 9.41
C PHE A 202 -10.63 8.52 10.35
N THR A 203 -10.33 7.25 10.07
CA THR A 203 -10.65 6.14 10.98
C THR A 203 -10.05 6.34 12.36
N MET A 204 -8.75 6.64 12.44
CA MET A 204 -8.06 6.83 13.72
C MET A 204 -8.61 8.05 14.47
N LEU A 205 -8.92 9.14 13.79
CA LEU A 205 -9.48 10.36 14.40
C LEU A 205 -10.84 10.10 15.04
N ILE A 206 -11.74 9.40 14.34
CA ILE A 206 -13.07 9.07 14.87
C ILE A 206 -12.95 8.03 16.00
N ALA A 207 -12.25 6.91 15.74
CA ALA A 207 -12.18 5.81 16.69
C ALA A 207 -11.47 6.20 18.00
N SER A 208 -10.52 7.16 17.97
CA SER A 208 -9.86 7.68 19.17
C SER A 208 -10.61 8.85 19.85
N GLY A 209 -11.79 9.25 19.33
CA GLY A 209 -12.59 10.35 19.90
C GLY A 209 -11.97 11.74 19.74
N LYS A 210 -11.09 11.92 18.73
CA LYS A 210 -10.45 13.23 18.47
C LYS A 210 -11.34 14.15 17.61
N ILE A 211 -12.27 13.56 16.88
CA ILE A 211 -13.33 14.23 16.12
C ILE A 211 -14.65 13.46 16.30
N PHE A 212 -15.77 14.18 16.46
CA PHE A 212 -17.15 13.70 16.67
C PHE A 212 -17.41 12.96 17.98
#